data_4ceccf58e1b6647d1d6032c98f3c08e7
#
_entry.id   4ceccf58e1b6647d1d6032c98f3c08e7
#
_cell.length_a   1.000
_cell.length_b   1.000
_cell.length_c   1.000
_cell.angle_alpha   90.00
_cell.angle_beta   90.00
_cell.angle_gamma   90.00
#
_symmetry.space_group_name_H-M   'P 1'
#
loop_
_entity.id
_entity.type
_entity.pdbx_description
1 polymer ?
#
loop_
_entity_poly.entity_id
_entity_poly.type
_entity_poly.pdbx_seq_one_letter_code
_entity_poly.pdbx_strand_id
1 'polypeptide(L)'
;MRIISAISLVLFAVVALAGQTAPGPPAFEVASIRPHTGPLHVEMDLKISGTFVRMEGYNLPQLLMEACHSKPYQISLPHAVSVDDYYDLALRAPGELVPSREEVRRMLQTLLADRFKLAIHHEMKVMPVYVLVAGKDGPKLKESTSSGECSGHIGPRTPEARTYVYKLTGCSIDNLVDHLTDLVSNRPVVDKTGLTGKYDITMEATPNRMLSTRSEPDDISVFTAIKTLGLKLEAQRAPVEIIVVDHIEKPSEN
;
A
#
# COMPACT_ATOMS: atom_id res chain seq x y z
N MET A 1 29.88 -83.77 -0.84
CA MET A 1 30.37 -82.41 -0.69
C MET A 1 29.51 -81.51 -1.58
N ARG A 2 28.48 -80.86 -1.03
CA ARG A 2 27.51 -80.06 -1.78
C ARG A 2 27.76 -78.61 -1.42
N ILE A 3 28.11 -77.79 -2.42
CA ILE A 3 28.30 -76.32 -2.28
C ILE A 3 26.96 -75.69 -2.68
N ILE A 4 26.35 -75.07 -1.70
CA ILE A 4 25.12 -74.29 -1.90
C ILE A 4 25.55 -72.84 -2.21
N SER A 5 25.24 -72.41 -3.44
CA SER A 5 25.51 -71.06 -3.91
C SER A 5 24.31 -70.17 -3.48
N ALA A 6 24.53 -69.19 -2.63
CA ALA A 6 23.51 -68.18 -2.22
C ALA A 6 23.54 -67.03 -3.22
N ILE A 7 22.46 -66.90 -3.98
CA ILE A 7 22.22 -65.72 -4.85
C ILE A 7 21.59 -64.63 -4.01
N SER A 8 22.35 -63.58 -3.80
CA SER A 8 21.88 -62.37 -3.07
C SER A 8 21.12 -61.45 -4.05
N LEU A 9 19.83 -61.35 -3.88
CA LEU A 9 18.94 -60.46 -4.66
C LEU A 9 19.02 -59.03 -4.07
N VAL A 10 19.75 -58.14 -4.74
CA VAL A 10 19.80 -56.70 -4.36
C VAL A 10 18.60 -56.00 -4.98
N LEU A 11 17.64 -55.66 -4.14
CA LEU A 11 16.45 -54.88 -4.52
C LEU A 11 16.83 -53.41 -4.57
N PHE A 12 16.96 -52.81 -5.76
CA PHE A 12 17.15 -51.38 -5.95
C PHE A 12 15.79 -50.69 -5.77
N ALA A 13 15.59 -50.04 -4.63
CA ALA A 13 14.48 -49.13 -4.40
C ALA A 13 14.78 -47.78 -5.09
N VAL A 14 14.15 -47.55 -6.25
CA VAL A 14 14.16 -46.24 -6.90
C VAL A 14 13.22 -45.34 -6.10
N VAL A 15 13.79 -44.50 -5.24
CA VAL A 15 13.05 -43.41 -4.60
C VAL A 15 12.84 -42.34 -5.67
N ALA A 16 11.62 -42.27 -6.22
CA ALA A 16 11.18 -41.14 -7.04
C ALA A 16 11.14 -39.91 -6.15
N LEU A 17 12.16 -39.04 -6.24
CA LEU A 17 12.13 -37.70 -5.70
C LEU A 17 11.06 -36.91 -6.50
N ALA A 18 9.83 -36.90 -6.01
CA ALA A 18 8.83 -35.95 -6.50
C ALA A 18 9.37 -34.56 -6.25
N GLY A 19 9.87 -33.91 -7.30
CA GLY A 19 10.31 -32.54 -7.27
C GLY A 19 9.15 -31.67 -6.80
N GLN A 20 9.21 -31.16 -5.57
CA GLN A 20 8.34 -30.10 -5.12
C GLN A 20 8.76 -28.88 -5.92
N THR A 21 8.04 -28.59 -7.01
CA THR A 21 8.11 -27.29 -7.67
C THR A 21 7.75 -26.26 -6.63
N ALA A 22 8.66 -25.32 -6.37
CA ALA A 22 8.37 -24.19 -5.50
C ALA A 22 7.02 -23.57 -5.96
N PRO A 23 6.12 -23.24 -5.04
CA PRO A 23 4.86 -22.61 -5.41
C PRO A 23 5.17 -21.37 -6.25
N GLY A 24 4.55 -21.28 -7.42
CA GLY A 24 4.67 -20.11 -8.29
C GLY A 24 4.24 -18.82 -7.57
N PRO A 25 4.51 -17.65 -8.15
CA PRO A 25 4.05 -16.39 -7.56
C PRO A 25 2.52 -16.44 -7.34
N PRO A 26 2.02 -15.84 -6.25
CA PRO A 26 0.59 -15.85 -5.96
C PRO A 26 -0.17 -15.20 -7.11
N ALA A 27 -1.21 -15.86 -7.62
CA ALA A 27 -1.99 -15.41 -8.76
C ALA A 27 -3.48 -15.62 -8.51
N PHE A 28 -4.32 -14.80 -9.15
CA PHE A 28 -5.76 -15.03 -9.17
C PHE A 28 -6.12 -16.26 -10.02
N GLU A 29 -7.09 -17.06 -9.57
CA GLU A 29 -7.64 -18.17 -10.36
C GLU A 29 -8.38 -17.68 -11.61
N VAL A 30 -9.12 -16.56 -11.44
CA VAL A 30 -9.89 -15.92 -12.52
C VAL A 30 -9.58 -14.44 -12.48
N ALA A 31 -9.30 -13.87 -13.64
CA ALA A 31 -9.08 -12.44 -13.81
C ALA A 31 -9.75 -11.97 -15.10
N SER A 32 -10.72 -11.07 -14.97
CA SER A 32 -11.33 -10.35 -16.08
C SER A 32 -10.98 -8.87 -15.96
N ILE A 33 -10.42 -8.31 -17.01
CA ILE A 33 -10.08 -6.89 -17.13
C ILE A 33 -10.85 -6.34 -18.31
N ARG A 34 -11.63 -5.27 -18.10
CA ARG A 34 -12.43 -4.61 -19.12
C ARG A 34 -12.23 -3.11 -19.08
N PRO A 35 -12.29 -2.41 -20.23
CA PRO A 35 -12.36 -0.96 -20.22
C PRO A 35 -13.57 -0.49 -19.39
N HIS A 36 -13.35 0.52 -18.55
CA HIS A 36 -14.43 1.15 -17.79
C HIS A 36 -15.27 2.02 -18.71
N THR A 37 -16.59 1.93 -18.58
CA THR A 37 -17.54 2.68 -19.45
C THR A 37 -18.53 3.53 -18.66
N GLY A 38 -18.42 3.57 -17.34
CA GLY A 38 -19.31 4.31 -16.45
C GLY A 38 -18.78 5.67 -16.02
N PRO A 39 -19.52 6.40 -15.18
CA PRO A 39 -19.00 7.58 -14.51
C PRO A 39 -17.91 7.18 -13.51
N LEU A 40 -16.80 7.94 -13.48
CA LEU A 40 -15.74 7.70 -12.53
C LEU A 40 -16.20 8.08 -11.11
N HIS A 41 -16.04 7.17 -10.18
CA HIS A 41 -16.30 7.43 -8.78
C HIS A 41 -15.09 8.11 -8.13
N VAL A 42 -15.35 9.06 -7.23
CA VAL A 42 -14.30 9.80 -6.51
C VAL A 42 -13.56 8.88 -5.51
N GLU A 43 -14.26 7.87 -5.01
CA GLU A 43 -13.70 6.89 -4.08
C GLU A 43 -13.32 5.61 -4.83
N MET A 44 -12.02 5.36 -4.85
CA MET A 44 -11.48 4.08 -5.31
C MET A 44 -11.71 3.06 -4.20
N ASP A 45 -12.56 2.08 -4.48
CA ASP A 45 -12.91 1.05 -3.50
C ASP A 45 -12.51 -0.33 -4.03
N LEU A 46 -11.45 -0.88 -3.42
CA LEU A 46 -11.10 -2.29 -3.59
C LEU A 46 -12.03 -3.11 -2.69
N LYS A 47 -13.03 -3.75 -3.28
CA LYS A 47 -14.02 -4.57 -2.59
C LYS A 47 -13.60 -6.02 -2.55
N ILE A 48 -13.49 -6.59 -1.34
CA ILE A 48 -13.24 -8.01 -1.12
C ILE A 48 -14.53 -8.60 -0.53
N SER A 49 -15.09 -9.61 -1.22
CA SER A 49 -16.30 -10.31 -0.79
C SER A 49 -16.10 -11.83 -0.97
N GLY A 50 -15.85 -12.54 0.13
CA GLY A 50 -15.37 -13.90 0.06
C GLY A 50 -14.06 -13.98 -0.70
N THR A 51 -13.95 -14.85 -1.70
CA THR A 51 -12.77 -14.95 -2.58
C THR A 51 -12.80 -13.97 -3.76
N PHE A 52 -13.87 -13.20 -3.91
CA PHE A 52 -14.01 -12.24 -5.02
C PHE A 52 -13.41 -10.89 -4.66
N VAL A 53 -12.63 -10.34 -5.58
CA VAL A 53 -12.05 -9.00 -5.51
C VAL A 53 -12.54 -8.19 -6.70
N ARG A 54 -13.08 -7.01 -6.43
CA ARG A 54 -13.60 -6.10 -7.46
C ARG A 54 -12.96 -4.74 -7.33
N MET A 55 -12.53 -4.19 -8.46
CA MET A 55 -11.97 -2.84 -8.58
C MET A 55 -12.64 -2.20 -9.81
N GLU A 56 -13.28 -1.05 -9.64
CA GLU A 56 -14.04 -0.37 -10.70
C GLU A 56 -13.45 1.02 -10.98
N GLY A 57 -13.24 1.34 -12.25
CA GLY A 57 -12.76 2.65 -12.69
C GLY A 57 -11.31 2.96 -12.24
N TYR A 58 -10.44 1.97 -12.21
CA TYR A 58 -9.02 2.16 -11.89
C TYR A 58 -8.20 2.44 -13.14
N ASN A 59 -7.42 3.50 -13.11
CA ASN A 59 -6.36 3.69 -14.11
C ASN A 59 -5.06 2.99 -13.70
N LEU A 60 -4.09 2.96 -14.61
CA LEU A 60 -2.84 2.26 -14.38
C LEU A 60 -2.03 2.77 -13.17
N PRO A 61 -1.82 4.10 -12.97
CA PRO A 61 -1.19 4.60 -11.75
C PRO A 61 -1.88 4.10 -10.46
N GLN A 62 -3.19 4.06 -10.45
CA GLN A 62 -3.98 3.61 -9.30
C GLN A 62 -3.84 2.10 -9.05
N LEU A 63 -3.81 1.29 -10.11
CA LEU A 63 -3.50 -0.14 -10.00
C LEU A 63 -2.11 -0.38 -9.42
N LEU A 64 -1.11 0.39 -9.88
CA LEU A 64 0.26 0.33 -9.35
C LEU A 64 0.33 0.75 -7.89
N MET A 65 -0.35 1.84 -7.52
CA MET A 65 -0.43 2.30 -6.12
C MET A 65 -1.02 1.22 -5.20
N GLU A 66 -2.09 0.55 -5.61
CA GLU A 66 -2.68 -0.52 -4.82
C GLU A 66 -1.77 -1.76 -4.78
N ALA A 67 -1.27 -2.21 -5.93
CA ALA A 67 -0.43 -3.41 -6.01
C ALA A 67 0.89 -3.28 -5.23
N CYS A 68 1.52 -2.11 -5.28
CA CYS A 68 2.81 -1.86 -4.64
C CYS A 68 2.69 -1.15 -3.27
N HIS A 69 1.48 -0.91 -2.79
CA HIS A 69 1.23 -0.13 -1.56
C HIS A 69 2.01 1.18 -1.54
N SER A 70 2.00 1.89 -2.65
CA SER A 70 2.79 3.10 -2.87
C SER A 70 1.92 4.35 -2.98
N LYS A 71 2.55 5.50 -2.84
CA LYS A 71 1.91 6.81 -3.01
C LYS A 71 2.19 7.37 -4.41
N PRO A 72 1.40 8.33 -4.91
CA PRO A 72 1.59 8.88 -6.26
C PRO A 72 3.00 9.40 -6.54
N TYR A 73 3.66 10.03 -5.57
CA TYR A 73 5.01 10.56 -5.71
C TYR A 73 6.10 9.48 -5.77
N GLN A 74 5.77 8.24 -5.42
CA GLN A 74 6.68 7.10 -5.47
C GLN A 74 6.63 6.35 -6.81
N ILE A 75 5.76 6.75 -7.74
CA ILE A 75 5.63 6.09 -9.04
C ILE A 75 6.16 7.03 -10.14
N SER A 76 7.13 6.54 -10.88
CA SER A 76 7.67 7.21 -12.08
C SER A 76 7.20 6.44 -13.31
N LEU A 77 6.32 7.06 -14.10
CA LEU A 77 5.79 6.49 -15.34
C LEU A 77 6.49 7.05 -16.56
N PRO A 78 6.70 6.26 -17.62
CA PRO A 78 7.09 6.77 -18.92
C PRO A 78 6.04 7.75 -19.47
N HIS A 79 6.46 8.79 -20.17
CA HIS A 79 5.56 9.80 -20.75
C HIS A 79 4.54 9.24 -21.76
N ALA A 80 4.83 8.08 -22.34
CA ALA A 80 3.96 7.42 -23.32
C ALA A 80 2.79 6.66 -22.69
N VAL A 81 2.75 6.51 -21.37
CA VAL A 81 1.69 5.78 -20.68
C VAL A 81 0.46 6.65 -20.54
N SER A 82 -0.66 6.18 -21.10
CA SER A 82 -1.96 6.84 -20.92
C SER A 82 -2.43 6.68 -19.48
N VAL A 83 -2.73 7.80 -18.83
CA VAL A 83 -3.36 7.82 -17.49
C VAL A 83 -4.88 7.94 -17.56
N ASP A 84 -5.42 8.08 -18.78
CA ASP A 84 -6.87 8.27 -19.03
C ASP A 84 -7.58 6.97 -19.40
N ASP A 85 -6.84 5.86 -19.52
CA ASP A 85 -7.42 4.54 -19.73
C ASP A 85 -7.83 3.95 -18.38
N TYR A 86 -9.13 3.77 -18.15
CA TYR A 86 -9.69 3.21 -16.92
C TYR A 86 -10.20 1.79 -17.14
N TYR A 87 -10.10 0.95 -16.13
CA TYR A 87 -10.41 -0.48 -16.18
C TYR A 87 -11.29 -0.90 -15.02
N ASP A 88 -12.15 -1.89 -15.29
CA ASP A 88 -12.87 -2.67 -14.30
C ASP A 88 -12.24 -4.04 -14.19
N LEU A 89 -11.87 -4.43 -12.97
CA LEU A 89 -11.30 -5.73 -12.67
C LEU A 89 -12.28 -6.56 -11.83
N ALA A 90 -12.58 -7.77 -12.32
CA ALA A 90 -13.32 -8.79 -11.59
C ALA A 90 -12.41 -10.02 -11.42
N LEU A 91 -11.98 -10.27 -10.17
CA LEU A 91 -10.91 -11.19 -9.84
C LEU A 91 -11.42 -12.22 -8.84
N ARG A 92 -10.86 -13.43 -8.85
CA ARG A 92 -11.12 -14.47 -7.86
C ARG A 92 -9.80 -14.99 -7.32
N ALA A 93 -9.62 -14.89 -6.01
CA ALA A 93 -8.50 -15.48 -5.31
C ALA A 93 -8.62 -17.01 -5.24
N PRO A 94 -7.51 -17.75 -5.20
CA PRO A 94 -7.51 -19.19 -5.06
C PRO A 94 -8.01 -19.65 -3.68
N GLY A 95 -8.57 -20.85 -3.64
CA GLY A 95 -9.05 -21.47 -2.41
C GLY A 95 -10.41 -20.97 -1.94
N GLU A 96 -10.73 -21.17 -0.65
CA GLU A 96 -12.03 -20.86 -0.05
C GLU A 96 -11.97 -19.74 1.00
N LEU A 97 -10.77 -19.36 1.43
CA LEU A 97 -10.58 -18.34 2.46
C LEU A 97 -10.61 -16.93 1.85
N VAL A 98 -11.11 -15.98 2.63
CA VAL A 98 -11.07 -14.56 2.27
C VAL A 98 -9.61 -14.12 2.26
N PRO A 99 -9.08 -13.63 1.12
CA PRO A 99 -7.71 -13.18 1.06
C PRO A 99 -7.51 -11.90 1.87
N SER A 100 -6.38 -11.79 2.54
CA SER A 100 -5.94 -10.53 3.13
C SER A 100 -5.63 -9.51 2.03
N ARG A 101 -5.65 -8.22 2.38
CA ARG A 101 -5.30 -7.15 1.42
C ARG A 101 -3.88 -7.30 0.89
N GLU A 102 -2.96 -7.80 1.72
CA GLU A 102 -1.57 -8.06 1.31
C GLU A 102 -1.47 -9.21 0.29
N GLU A 103 -2.24 -10.25 0.44
CA GLU A 103 -2.33 -11.34 -0.56
C GLU A 103 -2.91 -10.83 -1.88
N VAL A 104 -3.96 -10.00 -1.81
CA VAL A 104 -4.54 -9.35 -3.00
C VAL A 104 -3.49 -8.49 -3.71
N ARG A 105 -2.69 -7.69 -3.00
CA ARG A 105 -1.62 -6.88 -3.58
C ARG A 105 -0.58 -7.73 -4.32
N ARG A 106 -0.13 -8.83 -3.72
CA ARG A 106 0.82 -9.74 -4.37
C ARG A 106 0.24 -10.39 -5.63
N MET A 107 -1.03 -10.80 -5.58
CA MET A 107 -1.72 -11.32 -6.77
C MET A 107 -1.92 -10.23 -7.84
N LEU A 108 -2.16 -8.97 -7.46
CA LEU A 108 -2.22 -7.85 -8.39
C LEU A 108 -0.88 -7.58 -9.08
N GLN A 109 0.24 -7.67 -8.35
CA GLN A 109 1.58 -7.55 -8.95
C GLN A 109 1.79 -8.60 -10.06
N THR A 110 1.45 -9.86 -9.78
CA THR A 110 1.50 -10.93 -10.77
C THR A 110 0.59 -10.63 -11.97
N LEU A 111 -0.65 -10.21 -11.72
CA LEU A 111 -1.61 -9.86 -12.77
C LEU A 111 -1.09 -8.73 -13.68
N LEU A 112 -0.51 -7.68 -13.09
CA LEU A 112 0.05 -6.55 -13.84
C LEU A 112 1.26 -6.99 -14.68
N ALA A 113 2.14 -7.83 -14.13
CA ALA A 113 3.26 -8.39 -14.87
C ALA A 113 2.79 -9.24 -16.07
N ASP A 114 1.77 -10.08 -15.86
CA ASP A 114 1.29 -11.00 -16.89
C ASP A 114 0.45 -10.33 -17.98
N ARG A 115 -0.52 -9.49 -17.58
CA ARG A 115 -1.54 -8.95 -18.47
C ARG A 115 -1.16 -7.59 -19.06
N PHE A 116 -0.41 -6.77 -18.34
CA PHE A 116 0.07 -5.46 -18.77
C PHE A 116 1.55 -5.47 -19.14
N LYS A 117 2.22 -6.62 -19.08
CA LYS A 117 3.67 -6.73 -19.31
C LYS A 117 4.49 -5.77 -18.45
N LEU A 118 4.00 -5.50 -17.24
CA LEU A 118 4.64 -4.57 -16.32
C LEU A 118 6.04 -5.05 -15.94
N ALA A 119 7.03 -4.20 -16.19
CA ALA A 119 8.38 -4.32 -15.64
C ALA A 119 8.70 -3.07 -14.83
N ILE A 120 9.17 -3.27 -13.60
CA ILE A 120 9.52 -2.20 -12.68
C ILE A 120 10.88 -2.46 -12.04
N HIS A 121 11.54 -1.37 -11.63
CA HIS A 121 12.65 -1.44 -10.67
C HIS A 121 12.49 -0.37 -9.59
N HIS A 122 13.27 -0.50 -8.52
CA HIS A 122 13.29 0.44 -7.40
C HIS A 122 14.53 1.34 -7.50
N GLU A 123 14.34 2.63 -7.29
CA GLU A 123 15.39 3.63 -7.33
C GLU A 123 15.29 4.55 -6.11
N MET A 124 16.44 4.95 -5.54
CA MET A 124 16.49 5.96 -4.48
C MET A 124 16.65 7.37 -5.11
N LYS A 125 15.61 8.19 -4.99
CA LYS A 125 15.59 9.56 -5.53
C LYS A 125 15.60 10.61 -4.43
N VAL A 126 16.58 11.53 -4.49
CA VAL A 126 16.63 12.65 -3.55
C VAL A 126 15.61 13.70 -3.95
N MET A 127 14.59 13.86 -3.11
CA MET A 127 13.48 14.80 -3.35
C MET A 127 13.14 15.64 -2.12
N PRO A 128 12.38 16.74 -2.29
CA PRO A 128 11.86 17.49 -1.15
C PRO A 128 10.92 16.63 -0.31
N VAL A 129 11.15 16.58 0.99
CA VAL A 129 10.34 15.83 1.96
C VAL A 129 10.00 16.71 3.17
N TYR A 130 9.06 16.27 3.98
CA TYR A 130 8.99 16.67 5.39
C TYR A 130 9.57 15.57 6.25
N VAL A 131 10.46 15.93 7.17
CA VAL A 131 10.98 15.00 8.16
C VAL A 131 10.22 15.19 9.45
N LEU A 132 9.61 14.12 9.96
CA LEU A 132 8.98 14.09 11.27
C LEU A 132 10.06 13.86 12.34
N VAL A 133 10.18 14.78 13.26
CA VAL A 133 11.14 14.73 14.36
C VAL A 133 10.48 15.01 15.71
N ALA A 134 11.13 14.64 16.81
CA ALA A 134 10.70 15.05 18.13
C ALA A 134 10.83 16.57 18.28
N GLY A 135 9.83 17.21 18.87
CA GLY A 135 9.88 18.62 19.26
C GLY A 135 10.81 18.87 20.43
N LYS A 136 11.07 20.14 20.75
CA LYS A 136 12.00 20.53 21.83
C LYS A 136 11.59 19.99 23.21
N ASP A 137 10.27 19.89 23.46
CA ASP A 137 9.71 19.41 24.73
C ASP A 137 9.50 17.89 24.74
N GLY A 138 9.98 17.20 23.72
CA GLY A 138 9.80 15.76 23.52
C GLY A 138 8.39 15.39 23.04
N PRO A 139 8.23 14.11 22.63
CA PRO A 139 6.94 13.56 22.19
C PRO A 139 5.93 13.56 23.35
N LYS A 140 4.68 13.94 23.05
CA LYS A 140 3.52 13.91 23.97
C LYS A 140 2.51 12.85 23.53
N LEU A 141 3.02 11.72 23.04
CA LEU A 141 2.21 10.60 22.58
C LEU A 141 1.87 9.70 23.76
N LYS A 142 0.63 9.22 23.80
CA LYS A 142 0.21 8.22 24.77
C LYS A 142 0.53 6.83 24.21
N GLU A 143 1.34 6.05 24.92
CA GLU A 143 1.56 4.66 24.58
C GLU A 143 0.25 3.88 24.63
N SER A 144 0.01 3.07 23.59
CA SER A 144 -1.21 2.27 23.48
C SER A 144 -1.05 0.96 24.25
N THR A 145 -2.11 0.57 24.92
CA THR A 145 -2.22 -0.76 25.53
C THR A 145 -2.87 -1.79 24.58
N SER A 146 -3.27 -1.36 23.38
CA SER A 146 -3.88 -2.24 22.38
C SER A 146 -2.85 -3.20 21.81
N SER A 147 -3.17 -4.50 21.85
CA SER A 147 -2.38 -5.55 21.17
C SER A 147 -2.81 -5.80 19.72
N GLY A 148 -3.90 -5.17 19.28
CA GLY A 148 -4.45 -5.30 17.94
C GLY A 148 -3.67 -4.55 16.86
N GLU A 149 -4.18 -4.65 15.64
CA GLU A 149 -3.73 -3.81 14.53
C GLU A 149 -4.10 -2.35 14.74
N CYS A 150 -3.40 -1.46 14.05
CA CYS A 150 -3.74 -0.03 14.03
C CYS A 150 -5.17 0.14 13.52
N SER A 151 -6.00 0.81 14.30
CA SER A 151 -7.37 1.13 13.95
C SER A 151 -7.64 2.60 14.22
N GLY A 152 -8.61 3.17 13.52
CA GLY A 152 -8.90 4.57 13.74
C GLY A 152 -10.20 5.03 13.14
N HIS A 153 -10.64 6.19 13.60
CA HIS A 153 -11.74 6.94 13.03
C HIS A 153 -11.22 8.30 12.56
N ILE A 154 -11.54 8.63 11.31
CA ILE A 154 -11.24 9.93 10.71
C ILE A 154 -12.56 10.51 10.23
N GLY A 155 -12.92 11.67 10.72
CA GLY A 155 -14.16 12.32 10.34
C GLY A 155 -14.11 13.83 10.53
N PRO A 156 -14.99 14.60 9.86
CA PRO A 156 -15.05 16.03 10.05
C PRO A 156 -15.41 16.36 11.51
N ARG A 157 -14.86 17.44 12.06
CA ARG A 157 -15.13 17.90 13.42
C ARG A 157 -16.62 18.23 13.64
N THR A 158 -17.24 18.82 12.63
CA THR A 158 -18.70 18.99 12.48
C THR A 158 -19.06 18.67 11.02
N PRO A 159 -20.34 18.45 10.67
CA PRO A 159 -20.73 18.12 9.29
C PRO A 159 -20.23 19.11 8.24
N GLU A 160 -20.11 20.40 8.58
CA GLU A 160 -19.66 21.47 7.70
C GLU A 160 -18.17 21.79 7.85
N ALA A 161 -17.48 21.20 8.85
CA ALA A 161 -16.09 21.53 9.14
C ALA A 161 -15.14 20.98 8.08
N ARG A 162 -14.16 21.79 7.72
CA ARG A 162 -13.02 21.41 6.88
C ARG A 162 -11.89 20.76 7.70
N THR A 163 -11.93 20.93 9.02
CA THR A 163 -11.03 20.32 9.98
C THR A 163 -11.53 18.93 10.34
N TYR A 164 -10.66 17.93 10.23
CA TYR A 164 -10.94 16.54 10.55
C TYR A 164 -10.33 16.17 11.89
N VAL A 165 -11.02 15.32 12.63
CA VAL A 165 -10.53 14.70 13.85
C VAL A 165 -9.98 13.31 13.48
N TYR A 166 -8.72 13.08 13.82
CA TYR A 166 -8.00 11.82 13.66
C TYR A 166 -7.90 11.16 15.04
N LYS A 167 -8.57 10.04 15.22
CA LYS A 167 -8.48 9.20 16.43
C LYS A 167 -7.93 7.85 16.05
N LEU A 168 -6.65 7.64 16.31
CA LEU A 168 -5.93 6.42 15.96
C LEU A 168 -5.58 5.67 17.24
N THR A 169 -5.75 4.35 17.27
CA THR A 169 -5.51 3.48 18.43
C THR A 169 -4.57 2.35 18.05
N GLY A 170 -3.52 2.15 18.84
CA GLY A 170 -2.55 1.08 18.61
C GLY A 170 -1.70 1.27 17.36
N CYS A 171 -1.48 2.51 16.91
CA CYS A 171 -0.80 2.83 15.67
C CYS A 171 0.69 3.12 15.87
N SER A 172 1.53 2.63 14.96
CA SER A 172 2.95 2.97 14.89
C SER A 172 3.16 4.39 14.36
N ILE A 173 4.40 4.88 14.43
CA ILE A 173 4.76 6.15 13.81
C ILE A 173 4.66 6.07 12.29
N ASP A 174 4.92 4.91 11.68
CA ASP A 174 4.74 4.74 10.23
C ASP A 174 3.29 4.96 9.80
N ASN A 175 2.31 4.45 10.59
CA ASN A 175 0.90 4.75 10.32
C ASN A 175 0.59 6.25 10.42
N LEU A 176 1.16 6.95 11.40
CA LEU A 176 1.03 8.40 11.51
C LEU A 176 1.65 9.12 10.31
N VAL A 177 2.84 8.69 9.87
CA VAL A 177 3.54 9.22 8.69
C VAL A 177 2.71 9.08 7.42
N ASP A 178 2.02 7.95 7.22
CA ASP A 178 1.11 7.75 6.10
C ASP A 178 -0.02 8.79 6.10
N HIS A 179 -0.70 8.97 7.24
CA HIS A 179 -1.74 9.98 7.38
C HIS A 179 -1.21 11.41 7.19
N LEU A 180 -0.03 11.72 7.73
CA LEU A 180 0.60 13.03 7.55
C LEU A 180 0.95 13.29 6.09
N THR A 181 1.44 12.28 5.37
CA THR A 181 1.75 12.40 3.94
C THR A 181 0.49 12.76 3.13
N ASP A 182 -0.64 12.11 3.41
CA ASP A 182 -1.92 12.43 2.77
C ASP A 182 -2.42 13.83 3.13
N LEU A 183 -2.19 14.26 4.37
CA LEU A 183 -2.59 15.58 4.86
C LEU A 183 -1.78 16.72 4.24
N VAL A 184 -0.45 16.58 4.14
CA VAL A 184 0.41 17.61 3.53
C VAL A 184 0.30 17.65 2.01
N SER A 185 -0.07 16.53 1.36
CA SER A 185 -0.45 16.37 -0.05
C SER A 185 0.59 16.76 -1.12
N ASN A 186 1.69 17.45 -0.79
CA ASN A 186 2.64 18.01 -1.76
C ASN A 186 4.05 17.42 -1.69
N ARG A 187 4.35 16.66 -0.66
CA ARG A 187 5.64 15.95 -0.51
C ARG A 187 5.55 14.85 0.55
N PRO A 188 6.37 13.81 0.45
CA PRO A 188 6.38 12.73 1.43
C PRO A 188 6.80 13.20 2.82
N VAL A 189 6.29 12.50 3.83
CA VAL A 189 6.79 12.59 5.20
C VAL A 189 7.70 11.39 5.46
N VAL A 190 8.82 11.63 6.12
CA VAL A 190 9.81 10.59 6.50
C VAL A 190 9.99 10.62 8.01
N ASP A 191 9.90 9.47 8.66
CA ASP A 191 10.14 9.39 10.10
C ASP A 191 11.63 9.50 10.46
N LYS A 192 11.93 10.38 11.40
CA LYS A 192 13.20 10.49 12.12
C LYS A 192 12.99 10.79 13.61
N THR A 193 11.85 10.36 14.17
CA THR A 193 11.56 10.54 15.61
C THR A 193 12.34 9.58 16.48
N GLY A 194 12.71 8.40 15.96
CA GLY A 194 13.28 7.30 16.71
C GLY A 194 12.27 6.57 17.60
N LEU A 195 10.99 6.82 17.46
CA LEU A 195 9.93 6.18 18.24
C LEU A 195 9.53 4.84 17.62
N THR A 196 9.56 3.77 18.38
CA THR A 196 9.29 2.40 17.91
C THR A 196 8.03 1.77 18.51
N GLY A 197 7.31 2.50 19.38
CA GLY A 197 6.12 2.02 20.08
C GLY A 197 4.84 2.08 19.25
N LYS A 198 3.76 1.58 19.85
CA LYS A 198 2.38 1.81 19.41
C LYS A 198 1.74 2.89 20.28
N TYR A 199 0.99 3.78 19.66
CA TYR A 199 0.45 4.97 20.31
C TYR A 199 -1.05 5.13 20.04
N ASP A 200 -1.74 5.71 21.02
CA ASP A 200 -3.08 6.27 20.85
C ASP A 200 -2.93 7.75 20.50
N ILE A 201 -3.31 8.12 19.29
CA ILE A 201 -3.07 9.46 18.74
C ILE A 201 -4.41 10.14 18.50
N THR A 202 -4.56 11.35 19.03
CA THR A 202 -5.70 12.20 18.70
C THR A 202 -5.17 13.57 18.24
N MET A 203 -5.56 13.96 17.03
CA MET A 203 -5.22 15.28 16.50
C MET A 203 -6.35 15.83 15.64
N GLU A 204 -6.37 17.14 15.48
CA GLU A 204 -7.28 17.85 14.58
C GLU A 204 -6.47 18.58 13.53
N ALA A 205 -6.79 18.36 12.25
CA ALA A 205 -6.10 19.01 11.15
C ALA A 205 -7.00 19.23 9.94
N THR A 206 -6.74 20.32 9.22
CA THR A 206 -7.33 20.60 7.91
C THR A 206 -6.34 20.16 6.84
N PRO A 207 -6.73 19.25 5.90
CA PRO A 207 -5.85 18.83 4.81
C PRO A 207 -5.37 20.00 3.96
N ASN A 208 -4.08 20.02 3.61
CA ASN A 208 -3.47 21.12 2.85
C ASN A 208 -4.19 21.42 1.54
N ARG A 209 -4.74 20.39 0.86
CA ARG A 209 -5.55 20.58 -0.36
C ARG A 209 -6.76 21.51 -0.14
N MET A 210 -7.31 21.56 1.09
CA MET A 210 -8.42 22.44 1.44
C MET A 210 -7.92 23.84 1.80
N LEU A 211 -6.75 23.96 2.42
CA LEU A 211 -6.13 25.26 2.75
C LEU A 211 -5.70 26.02 1.50
N SER A 212 -5.27 25.33 0.45
CA SER A 212 -4.80 25.93 -0.81
C SER A 212 -5.93 26.62 -1.61
N THR A 213 -7.18 26.21 -1.42
CA THR A 213 -8.33 26.80 -2.12
C THR A 213 -8.90 28.03 -1.40
N ARG A 214 -8.97 27.97 -0.09
CA ARG A 214 -9.45 29.03 0.80
C ARG A 214 -9.04 28.69 2.22
N SER A 215 -8.61 29.67 3.02
CA SER A 215 -8.33 29.49 4.44
C SER A 215 -9.49 30.07 5.25
N GLU A 216 -9.97 29.32 6.23
CA GLU A 216 -11.03 29.73 7.15
C GLU A 216 -10.47 29.91 8.57
N PRO A 217 -11.11 30.72 9.44
CA PRO A 217 -10.61 30.99 10.80
C PRO A 217 -10.41 29.71 11.65
N ASP A 218 -11.23 28.68 11.41
CA ASP A 218 -11.21 27.43 12.18
C ASP A 218 -10.29 26.36 11.56
N ASP A 219 -9.58 26.67 10.48
CA ASP A 219 -8.65 25.76 9.84
C ASP A 219 -7.41 25.54 10.73
N ILE A 220 -7.07 24.29 10.97
CA ILE A 220 -5.88 23.89 11.73
C ILE A 220 -4.84 23.28 10.79
N SER A 221 -3.73 23.98 10.58
CA SER A 221 -2.68 23.42 9.73
C SER A 221 -2.08 22.16 10.34
N VAL A 222 -1.65 21.21 9.48
CA VAL A 222 -0.96 19.99 9.90
C VAL A 222 0.27 20.29 10.76
N PHE A 223 1.00 21.37 10.44
CA PHE A 223 2.16 21.82 11.22
C PHE A 223 1.79 22.28 12.63
N THR A 224 0.59 22.84 12.82
CA THR A 224 0.07 23.19 14.14
C THR A 224 -0.41 21.96 14.88
N ALA A 225 -1.16 21.10 14.21
CA ALA A 225 -1.70 19.87 14.79
C ALA A 225 -0.60 18.96 15.34
N ILE A 226 0.48 18.74 14.57
CA ILE A 226 1.56 17.84 14.98
C ILE A 226 2.36 18.35 16.17
N LYS A 227 2.41 19.68 16.40
CA LYS A 227 3.05 20.27 17.57
C LYS A 227 2.33 19.92 18.87
N THR A 228 1.02 19.71 18.85
CA THR A 228 0.26 19.28 20.03
C THR A 228 0.69 17.92 20.53
N LEU A 229 1.19 17.08 19.61
CA LEU A 229 1.75 15.76 19.91
C LEU A 229 3.24 15.81 20.33
N GLY A 230 3.80 17.01 20.49
CA GLY A 230 5.22 17.18 20.82
C GLY A 230 6.17 16.79 19.69
N LEU A 231 5.67 16.79 18.44
CA LEU A 231 6.42 16.47 17.23
C LEU A 231 6.52 17.71 16.31
N LYS A 232 7.38 17.63 15.30
CA LYS A 232 7.61 18.71 14.34
C LYS A 232 7.86 18.15 12.95
N LEU A 233 7.32 18.84 11.94
CA LEU A 233 7.65 18.62 10.53
C LEU A 233 8.68 19.64 10.05
N GLU A 234 9.79 19.17 9.51
CA GLU A 234 10.86 20.00 8.95
C GLU A 234 11.02 19.76 7.46
N ALA A 235 11.05 20.83 6.66
CA ALA A 235 11.30 20.72 5.23
C ALA A 235 12.78 20.40 4.98
N GLN A 236 13.05 19.28 4.32
CA GLN A 236 14.40 18.80 4.00
C GLN A 236 14.43 18.19 2.60
N ARG A 237 15.59 17.73 2.17
CA ARG A 237 15.75 16.82 1.04
C ARG A 237 16.28 15.50 1.57
N ALA A 238 15.63 14.40 1.17
CA ALA A 238 16.06 13.07 1.57
C ALA A 238 15.90 12.09 0.41
N PRO A 239 16.65 10.97 0.41
CA PRO A 239 16.39 9.87 -0.49
C PRO A 239 15.05 9.21 -0.13
N VAL A 240 14.21 9.04 -1.15
CA VAL A 240 12.93 8.34 -1.07
C VAL A 240 12.95 7.23 -2.12
N GLU A 241 12.55 6.04 -1.74
CA GLU A 241 12.40 4.95 -2.69
C GLU A 241 11.22 5.23 -3.62
N ILE A 242 11.48 5.14 -4.93
CA ILE A 242 10.49 5.24 -5.98
C ILE A 242 10.45 3.98 -6.81
N ILE A 243 9.30 3.69 -7.37
CA ILE A 243 9.07 2.62 -8.33
C ILE A 243 9.14 3.25 -9.72
N VAL A 244 10.09 2.81 -10.51
CA VAL A 244 10.25 3.24 -11.90
C VAL A 244 9.64 2.16 -12.79
N VAL A 245 8.71 2.55 -13.64
CA VAL A 245 8.12 1.67 -14.65
C VAL A 245 9.00 1.67 -15.88
N ASP A 246 9.67 0.54 -16.16
CA ASP A 246 10.52 0.34 -17.30
C ASP A 246 9.74 0.03 -18.56
N HIS A 247 8.69 -0.79 -18.40
CA HIS A 247 7.85 -1.22 -19.50
C HIS A 247 6.42 -1.49 -19.02
N ILE A 248 5.45 -1.19 -19.88
CA ILE A 248 4.05 -1.52 -19.68
C ILE A 248 3.28 -1.44 -20.99
N GLU A 249 2.31 -2.32 -21.16
CA GLU A 249 1.42 -2.38 -22.31
C GLU A 249 -0.04 -2.27 -21.89
N LYS A 250 -0.95 -2.03 -22.85
CA LYS A 250 -2.38 -2.21 -22.59
C LYS A 250 -2.67 -3.68 -22.29
N PRO A 251 -3.67 -3.98 -21.41
CA PRO A 251 -3.92 -5.36 -21.04
C PRO A 251 -4.30 -6.18 -22.26
N SER A 252 -3.79 -7.41 -22.34
CA SER A 252 -4.23 -8.37 -23.34
C SER A 252 -5.73 -8.68 -23.13
N GLU A 253 -6.47 -8.83 -24.22
CA GLU A 253 -7.88 -9.24 -24.16
C GLU A 253 -8.05 -10.59 -23.43
N ASN A 254 -9.24 -10.78 -22.79
CA ASN A 254 -9.56 -12.00 -22.04
C ASN A 254 -9.85 -13.16 -22.98
#